data_808a8a65b379a6a96234666049a39d06
#
_entry.id   808a8a65b379a6a96234666049a39d06
#
_cell.length_a   1.000
_cell.length_b   1.000
_cell.length_c   1.000
_cell.angle_alpha   90.00
_cell.angle_beta   90.00
_cell.angle_gamma   90.00
#
_symmetry.space_group_name_H-M   'P 1'
#
loop_
_entity.id
_entity.type
_entity.pdbx_description
1 polymer ?
#
loop_
_entity_poly.entity_id
_entity_poly.type
_entity_poly.pdbx_seq_one_letter_code
_entity_poly.pdbx_strand_id
1 'polypeptide(L)'
;MNERWVCKRCFADNDETTAACHRCGLIRGAESTDADQTAWGASQEPEAAASGSDRGGVIRQLLRFWWIPAAAIALAVGYFTTAQRGDDGTLATAGNVTVTDLRVGDCFNAAEFSDEDVEIGDVDGVPCEEPHTFEVFAVADYNGSAYPGTQAAFETAFGEVCVPPFESYVGVPYADSTLWASAITPTEDGWNSGDHEFICHLHEEDTSMITGSQRGANR
;
A
#
# COMPACT_ATOMS: atom_id res chain seq x y z
N MET A 1 -40.79 -2.74 22.24
CA MET A 1 -39.48 -2.07 22.03
C MET A 1 -38.50 -2.80 22.92
N ASN A 2 -37.55 -3.54 22.30
CA ASN A 2 -36.56 -4.29 23.10
C ASN A 2 -35.53 -3.28 23.63
N GLU A 3 -35.61 -2.98 24.90
CA GLU A 3 -34.58 -2.18 25.56
C GLU A 3 -33.30 -3.01 25.67
N ARG A 4 -32.19 -2.49 25.14
CA ARG A 4 -30.86 -3.07 25.28
C ARG A 4 -30.09 -2.30 26.35
N TRP A 5 -29.13 -2.96 26.99
CA TRP A 5 -28.23 -2.28 27.89
C TRP A 5 -26.75 -2.43 27.47
N VAL A 6 -25.97 -1.39 27.66
CA VAL A 6 -24.56 -1.34 27.34
C VAL A 6 -23.73 -1.64 28.58
N CYS A 7 -22.81 -2.57 28.49
CA CYS A 7 -21.91 -2.93 29.58
C CYS A 7 -20.91 -1.80 29.89
N LYS A 8 -20.85 -1.35 31.11
CA LYS A 8 -19.96 -0.25 31.55
C LYS A 8 -18.46 -0.62 31.49
N ARG A 9 -18.12 -1.91 31.44
CA ARG A 9 -16.74 -2.39 31.44
C ARG A 9 -16.15 -2.58 30.03
N CYS A 10 -16.94 -3.15 29.13
CA CYS A 10 -16.43 -3.51 27.78
C CYS A 10 -17.25 -2.93 26.63
N PHE A 11 -18.25 -2.11 26.93
CA PHE A 11 -19.13 -1.41 25.99
C PHE A 11 -19.89 -2.35 25.03
N ALA A 12 -20.05 -3.64 25.38
CA ALA A 12 -20.85 -4.55 24.59
C ALA A 12 -22.34 -4.32 24.82
N ASP A 13 -23.14 -4.37 23.73
CA ASP A 13 -24.60 -4.34 23.78
C ASP A 13 -25.13 -5.71 24.26
N ASN A 14 -26.05 -5.68 25.23
CA ASN A 14 -26.66 -6.87 25.78
C ASN A 14 -28.19 -6.79 25.71
N ASP A 15 -28.82 -7.94 25.61
CA ASP A 15 -30.28 -8.04 25.63
C ASP A 15 -30.81 -7.69 27.02
N GLU A 16 -32.02 -7.10 27.07
CA GLU A 16 -32.69 -6.71 28.32
C GLU A 16 -32.83 -7.89 29.29
N THR A 17 -32.98 -9.08 28.80
CA THR A 17 -33.22 -10.29 29.59
C THR A 17 -31.95 -10.86 30.24
N THR A 18 -30.76 -10.40 29.83
CA THR A 18 -29.50 -10.93 30.34
C THR A 18 -29.07 -10.20 31.62
N ALA A 19 -28.82 -10.97 32.68
CA ALA A 19 -28.38 -10.48 33.98
C ALA A 19 -26.87 -10.16 34.03
N ALA A 20 -26.11 -10.65 33.06
CA ALA A 20 -24.67 -10.43 32.96
C ALA A 20 -24.25 -10.18 31.52
N CYS A 21 -23.18 -9.43 31.32
CA CYS A 21 -22.61 -9.15 30.01
C CYS A 21 -22.09 -10.43 29.34
N HIS A 22 -22.57 -10.69 28.13
CA HIS A 22 -22.17 -11.90 27.36
C HIS A 22 -20.69 -11.90 26.99
N ARG A 23 -20.04 -10.72 26.96
CA ARG A 23 -18.64 -10.57 26.54
C ARG A 23 -17.64 -10.63 27.70
N CYS A 24 -17.93 -10.03 28.85
CA CYS A 24 -16.98 -9.94 29.97
C CYS A 24 -17.52 -10.46 31.30
N GLY A 25 -18.76 -10.96 31.33
CA GLY A 25 -19.37 -11.53 32.52
C GLY A 25 -19.79 -10.53 33.63
N LEU A 26 -19.60 -9.21 33.43
CA LEU A 26 -20.00 -8.21 34.44
C LEU A 26 -21.51 -8.21 34.62
N ILE A 27 -21.94 -8.33 35.88
CA ILE A 27 -23.37 -8.31 36.25
C ILE A 27 -23.98 -6.93 35.96
N ARG A 28 -25.18 -6.91 35.36
CA ARG A 28 -25.91 -5.69 35.05
C ARG A 28 -26.09 -4.83 36.32
N GLY A 29 -25.64 -3.58 36.25
CA GLY A 29 -25.72 -2.65 37.40
C GLY A 29 -24.56 -2.68 38.39
N ALA A 30 -23.60 -3.59 38.22
CA ALA A 30 -22.37 -3.57 39.00
C ALA A 30 -21.49 -2.38 38.58
N GLU A 31 -20.94 -1.66 39.54
CA GLU A 31 -19.92 -0.65 39.27
C GLU A 31 -18.56 -1.35 39.13
N SER A 32 -17.80 -1.01 38.08
CA SER A 32 -16.41 -1.44 37.95
C SER A 32 -15.57 -0.65 38.97
N THR A 33 -15.24 -1.25 40.10
CA THR A 33 -14.27 -0.68 41.04
C THR A 33 -12.85 -1.07 40.57
N ASP A 34 -11.88 -0.17 40.80
CA ASP A 34 -10.47 -0.39 40.43
C ASP A 34 -9.86 -1.68 41.05
N ALA A 35 -10.49 -2.24 42.06
CA ALA A 35 -10.12 -3.51 42.69
C ALA A 35 -10.36 -4.74 41.78
N ASP A 36 -11.25 -4.62 40.78
CA ASP A 36 -11.58 -5.73 39.87
C ASP A 36 -10.58 -5.88 38.70
N GLN A 37 -9.72 -4.88 38.51
CA GLN A 37 -8.64 -4.93 37.50
C GLN A 37 -7.44 -5.74 37.97
N THR A 38 -7.31 -5.98 39.27
CA THR A 38 -6.20 -6.77 39.84
C THR A 38 -6.52 -8.26 40.03
N ALA A 39 -7.79 -8.66 39.86
CA ALA A 39 -8.24 -10.05 40.05
C ALA A 39 -7.88 -11.02 38.92
N TRP A 40 -7.34 -10.55 37.81
CA TRP A 40 -6.87 -11.40 36.70
C TRP A 40 -5.44 -11.93 36.89
N GLY A 41 -4.78 -11.61 38.02
CA GLY A 41 -3.42 -12.04 38.35
C GLY A 41 -3.29 -13.09 39.44
N ALA A 42 -4.39 -13.50 40.10
CA ALA A 42 -4.32 -14.46 41.21
C ALA A 42 -5.09 -15.75 40.89
N SER A 43 -4.52 -16.60 40.11
CA SER A 43 -4.86 -18.03 40.11
C SER A 43 -4.14 -18.64 41.29
N GLN A 44 -4.92 -19.08 42.28
CA GLN A 44 -4.45 -19.86 43.43
C GLN A 44 -3.71 -21.11 42.95
N GLU A 45 -2.45 -21.23 43.36
CA GLU A 45 -1.68 -22.45 43.30
C GLU A 45 -2.28 -23.48 44.23
N PRO A 46 -2.53 -24.73 43.80
CA PRO A 46 -2.52 -25.89 44.69
C PRO A 46 -1.08 -26.36 44.84
N GLU A 47 -0.58 -26.30 46.05
CA GLU A 47 0.63 -27.04 46.45
C GLU A 47 0.45 -28.53 46.16
N ALA A 48 1.25 -29.06 45.26
CA ALA A 48 1.56 -30.48 45.17
C ALA A 48 3.02 -30.64 44.80
N ALA A 49 3.77 -31.13 45.75
CA ALA A 49 5.16 -31.56 45.58
C ALA A 49 5.28 -32.67 44.54
N ALA A 50 6.29 -32.57 43.71
CA ALA A 50 7.27 -33.60 43.39
C ALA A 50 7.90 -33.46 42.01
N SER A 51 9.22 -33.30 42.01
CA SER A 51 10.19 -33.96 41.16
C SER A 51 9.76 -34.23 39.70
N GLY A 52 10.35 -33.53 38.75
CA GLY A 52 10.28 -33.96 37.37
C GLY A 52 10.91 -32.98 36.37
N SER A 53 12.20 -33.26 36.09
CA SER A 53 12.91 -32.89 34.83
C SER A 53 12.69 -31.50 34.21
N ASP A 54 13.73 -30.78 34.28
CA ASP A 54 14.11 -29.50 33.70
C ASP A 54 13.96 -29.41 32.16
N ARG A 55 12.79 -29.77 31.63
CA ARG A 55 12.45 -29.62 30.20
C ARG A 55 11.52 -28.44 29.91
N GLY A 56 10.92 -27.79 30.91
CA GLY A 56 9.98 -26.67 30.76
C GLY A 56 10.65 -25.31 30.60
N GLY A 57 11.88 -25.16 31.07
CA GLY A 57 12.60 -23.87 31.01
C GLY A 57 12.97 -23.42 29.59
N VAL A 58 13.35 -24.37 28.76
CA VAL A 58 13.78 -24.09 27.39
C VAL A 58 12.62 -23.67 26.51
N ILE A 59 11.44 -24.28 26.66
CA ILE A 59 10.23 -23.93 25.86
C ILE A 59 9.71 -22.55 26.24
N ARG A 60 9.72 -22.18 27.52
CA ARG A 60 9.28 -20.87 28.00
C ARG A 60 10.23 -19.74 27.55
N GLN A 61 11.52 -20.06 27.45
CA GLN A 61 12.52 -19.12 26.94
C GLN A 61 12.44 -18.97 25.42
N LEU A 62 12.14 -20.04 24.68
CA LEU A 62 11.91 -19.99 23.23
C LEU A 62 10.65 -19.21 22.88
N LEU A 63 9.56 -19.30 23.65
CA LEU A 63 8.33 -18.53 23.43
C LEU A 63 8.52 -17.03 23.68
N ARG A 64 9.52 -16.61 24.45
CA ARG A 64 9.82 -15.19 24.67
C ARG A 64 10.42 -14.51 23.44
N PHE A 65 11.01 -15.28 22.53
CA PHE A 65 11.67 -14.79 21.33
C PHE A 65 10.99 -15.22 20.02
N TRP A 66 9.77 -15.80 20.10
CA TRP A 66 9.07 -16.28 18.91
C TRP A 66 8.71 -15.17 17.92
N TRP A 67 8.64 -13.92 18.40
CA TRP A 67 8.43 -12.75 17.55
C TRP A 67 9.61 -12.48 16.59
N ILE A 68 10.83 -12.95 16.93
CA ILE A 68 12.01 -12.78 16.07
C ILE A 68 11.83 -13.53 14.74
N PRO A 69 11.48 -14.84 14.71
CA PRO A 69 11.22 -15.51 13.44
C PRO A 69 9.99 -14.94 12.73
N ALA A 70 8.95 -14.51 13.45
CA ALA A 70 7.80 -13.85 12.84
C ALA A 70 8.17 -12.52 12.17
N ALA A 71 8.99 -11.70 12.83
CA ALA A 71 9.53 -10.47 12.26
C ALA A 71 10.46 -10.75 11.07
N ALA A 72 11.30 -11.76 11.15
CA ALA A 72 12.18 -12.16 10.04
C ALA A 72 11.39 -12.66 8.82
N ILE A 73 10.30 -13.41 9.04
CA ILE A 73 9.40 -13.84 7.96
C ILE A 73 8.69 -12.64 7.35
N ALA A 74 8.17 -11.70 8.16
CA ALA A 74 7.50 -10.50 7.66
C ALA A 74 8.46 -9.63 6.82
N LEU A 75 9.71 -9.46 7.27
CA LEU A 75 10.74 -8.75 6.51
C LEU A 75 11.10 -9.48 5.22
N ALA A 76 11.21 -10.81 5.26
CA ALA A 76 11.48 -11.60 4.06
C ALA A 76 10.32 -11.51 3.06
N VAL A 77 9.07 -11.64 3.51
CA VAL A 77 7.89 -11.48 2.64
C VAL A 77 7.86 -10.09 2.03
N GLY A 78 8.07 -9.03 2.82
CA GLY A 78 8.15 -7.66 2.31
C GLY A 78 9.25 -7.49 1.27
N TYR A 79 10.43 -8.06 1.50
CA TYR A 79 11.54 -8.01 0.55
C TYR A 79 11.23 -8.71 -0.79
N PHE A 80 10.52 -9.85 -0.76
CA PHE A 80 10.17 -10.60 -1.97
C PHE A 80 8.92 -10.06 -2.69
N THR A 81 8.14 -9.18 -2.06
CA THR A 81 6.95 -8.56 -2.70
C THR A 81 7.22 -7.19 -3.28
N THR A 82 8.30 -6.51 -2.89
CA THR A 82 8.70 -5.22 -3.44
C THR A 82 9.70 -5.41 -4.58
N ALA A 83 9.54 -4.62 -5.65
CA ALA A 83 10.51 -4.58 -6.74
C ALA A 83 11.88 -4.11 -6.23
N GLN A 84 12.94 -4.72 -6.73
CA GLN A 84 14.31 -4.33 -6.38
C GLN A 84 14.94 -3.59 -7.56
N ARG A 85 15.73 -2.54 -7.25
CA ARG A 85 16.49 -1.79 -8.25
C ARG A 85 17.91 -2.31 -8.36
N GLY A 86 18.42 -2.34 -9.58
CA GLY A 86 19.82 -2.59 -9.87
C GLY A 86 20.73 -1.39 -9.53
N ASP A 87 22.03 -1.58 -9.70
CA ASP A 87 23.03 -0.53 -9.47
C ASP A 87 22.88 0.66 -10.44
N ASP A 88 22.25 0.45 -11.58
CA ASP A 88 21.92 1.44 -12.61
C ASP A 88 20.63 2.22 -12.29
N GLY A 89 19.92 1.85 -11.21
CA GLY A 89 18.68 2.47 -10.76
C GLY A 89 17.41 1.95 -11.44
N THR A 90 17.51 1.06 -12.43
CA THR A 90 16.37 0.42 -13.10
C THR A 90 15.80 -0.71 -12.23
N LEU A 91 14.55 -1.12 -12.49
CA LEU A 91 13.96 -2.27 -11.82
C LEU A 91 14.65 -3.56 -12.30
N ALA A 92 15.26 -4.28 -11.36
CA ALA A 92 15.98 -5.54 -11.63
C ALA A 92 15.14 -6.78 -11.28
N THR A 93 14.10 -6.65 -10.47
CA THR A 93 13.16 -7.71 -10.13
C THR A 93 11.74 -7.17 -10.13
N ALA A 94 10.80 -8.01 -10.54
CA ALA A 94 9.37 -7.68 -10.46
C ALA A 94 8.90 -7.59 -9.01
N GLY A 95 7.92 -6.74 -8.75
CA GLY A 95 7.29 -6.56 -7.45
C GLY A 95 6.55 -5.24 -7.33
N ASN A 96 5.94 -4.98 -6.19
CA ASN A 96 5.21 -3.75 -5.94
C ASN A 96 6.15 -2.54 -5.90
N VAL A 97 5.73 -1.46 -6.54
CA VAL A 97 6.35 -0.13 -6.50
C VAL A 97 5.26 0.87 -6.15
N THR A 98 5.49 1.67 -5.13
CA THR A 98 4.59 2.79 -4.82
C THR A 98 4.67 3.82 -5.94
N VAL A 99 3.55 4.35 -6.38
CA VAL A 99 3.47 5.29 -7.51
C VAL A 99 4.44 6.46 -7.34
N THR A 100 4.55 7.03 -6.14
CA THR A 100 5.47 8.12 -5.82
C THR A 100 6.96 7.73 -5.87
N ASP A 101 7.29 6.43 -5.93
CA ASP A 101 8.66 5.92 -6.09
C ASP A 101 9.02 5.58 -7.53
N LEU A 102 8.09 5.74 -8.47
CA LEU A 102 8.34 5.53 -9.90
C LEU A 102 9.37 6.54 -10.44
N ARG A 103 10.22 6.07 -11.33
CA ARG A 103 11.30 6.85 -11.93
C ARG A 103 11.31 6.72 -13.44
N VAL A 104 11.92 7.69 -14.09
CA VAL A 104 12.13 7.66 -15.54
C VAL A 104 12.90 6.40 -15.95
N GLY A 105 12.27 5.59 -16.80
CA GLY A 105 12.79 4.30 -17.27
C GLY A 105 12.22 3.10 -16.52
N ASP A 106 11.32 3.28 -15.54
CA ASP A 106 10.62 2.17 -14.91
C ASP A 106 9.52 1.64 -15.83
N CYS A 107 9.43 0.31 -15.90
CA CYS A 107 8.40 -0.41 -16.62
C CYS A 107 7.44 -1.07 -15.60
N PHE A 108 6.14 -1.01 -15.87
CA PHE A 108 5.15 -1.50 -14.92
C PHE A 108 3.85 -1.96 -15.58
N ASN A 109 3.04 -2.69 -14.81
CA ASN A 109 1.67 -3.05 -15.13
C ASN A 109 0.74 -2.47 -14.05
N ALA A 110 -0.46 -2.05 -14.45
CA ALA A 110 -1.49 -1.56 -13.56
C ALA A 110 -2.86 -1.96 -14.12
N ALA A 111 -3.52 -2.93 -13.48
CA ALA A 111 -4.83 -3.39 -13.89
C ALA A 111 -5.91 -2.31 -13.65
N GLU A 112 -5.68 -1.46 -12.66
CA GLU A 112 -6.60 -0.41 -12.22
C GLU A 112 -6.70 0.76 -13.22
N PHE A 113 -5.77 0.90 -14.17
CA PHE A 113 -5.85 1.95 -15.20
C PHE A 113 -7.02 1.79 -16.18
N SER A 114 -7.75 0.68 -16.09
CA SER A 114 -8.98 0.47 -16.85
C SER A 114 -10.21 1.15 -16.25
N ASP A 115 -10.15 1.58 -14.99
CA ASP A 115 -11.26 2.20 -14.28
C ASP A 115 -10.99 3.71 -14.16
N GLU A 116 -11.90 4.52 -14.70
CA GLU A 116 -11.88 5.96 -14.52
C GLU A 116 -12.11 6.31 -13.04
N ASP A 117 -11.39 7.26 -12.48
CA ASP A 117 -11.50 7.74 -11.09
C ASP A 117 -10.95 6.81 -9.97
N VAL A 118 -10.01 5.91 -10.26
CA VAL A 118 -9.33 5.12 -9.23
C VAL A 118 -8.06 5.82 -8.75
N GLU A 119 -7.93 5.98 -7.44
CA GLU A 119 -6.69 6.39 -6.79
C GLU A 119 -5.70 5.22 -6.77
N ILE A 120 -4.55 5.39 -7.41
CA ILE A 120 -3.54 4.35 -7.56
C ILE A 120 -2.45 4.55 -6.51
N GLY A 121 -2.32 3.60 -5.59
CA GLY A 121 -1.28 3.62 -4.56
C GLY A 121 0.01 2.92 -4.98
N ASP A 122 -0.13 1.70 -5.51
CA ASP A 122 0.97 0.84 -5.91
C ASP A 122 0.73 0.28 -7.32
N VAL A 123 1.82 -0.03 -8.03
CA VAL A 123 1.81 -0.69 -9.35
C VAL A 123 2.71 -1.92 -9.33
N ASP A 124 2.51 -2.85 -10.27
CA ASP A 124 3.39 -3.99 -10.48
C ASP A 124 4.59 -3.55 -11.33
N GLY A 125 5.68 -3.13 -10.68
CA GLY A 125 6.95 -2.81 -11.34
C GLY A 125 7.61 -4.08 -11.87
N VAL A 126 8.15 -4.01 -13.08
CA VAL A 126 8.86 -5.13 -13.72
C VAL A 126 10.13 -4.63 -14.43
N PRO A 127 11.18 -5.48 -14.58
CA PRO A 127 12.26 -5.19 -15.50
C PRO A 127 11.72 -4.95 -16.92
N CYS A 128 12.21 -3.94 -17.64
CA CYS A 128 11.70 -3.63 -18.98
C CYS A 128 11.92 -4.74 -20.01
N GLU A 129 12.81 -5.69 -19.75
CA GLU A 129 13.01 -6.90 -20.57
C GLU A 129 11.85 -7.89 -20.43
N GLU A 130 11.01 -7.75 -19.40
CA GLU A 130 9.79 -8.53 -19.21
C GLU A 130 8.60 -7.84 -19.89
N PRO A 131 7.52 -8.59 -20.22
CA PRO A 131 6.31 -7.99 -20.79
C PRO A 131 5.68 -6.99 -19.81
N HIS A 132 5.44 -5.77 -20.26
CA HIS A 132 4.82 -4.68 -19.49
C HIS A 132 3.91 -3.84 -20.36
N THR A 133 3.00 -3.11 -19.75
CA THR A 133 2.05 -2.25 -20.44
C THR A 133 2.52 -0.80 -20.49
N PHE A 134 3.16 -0.32 -19.42
CA PHE A 134 3.53 1.08 -19.25
C PHE A 134 5.02 1.25 -19.00
N GLU A 135 5.59 2.36 -19.50
CA GLU A 135 6.97 2.77 -19.22
C GLU A 135 7.00 4.27 -18.89
N VAL A 136 7.62 4.63 -17.76
CA VAL A 136 7.77 6.03 -17.34
C VAL A 136 8.83 6.73 -18.18
N PHE A 137 8.45 7.78 -18.90
CA PHE A 137 9.39 8.55 -19.72
C PHE A 137 9.75 9.92 -19.15
N ALA A 138 8.91 10.46 -18.23
CA ALA A 138 9.21 11.69 -17.53
C ALA A 138 8.52 11.73 -16.16
N VAL A 139 9.14 12.42 -15.22
CA VAL A 139 8.57 12.79 -13.92
C VAL A 139 8.87 14.27 -13.72
N ALA A 140 7.84 15.09 -13.58
CA ALA A 140 8.02 16.55 -13.50
C ALA A 140 6.83 17.24 -12.83
N ASP A 141 7.11 18.34 -12.13
CA ASP A 141 6.09 19.16 -11.49
C ASP A 141 5.32 20.02 -12.50
N TYR A 142 4.02 20.03 -12.40
CA TYR A 142 3.18 21.02 -13.07
C TYR A 142 3.13 22.31 -12.22
N ASN A 143 3.60 23.40 -12.80
CA ASN A 143 3.69 24.71 -12.10
C ASN A 143 2.43 25.58 -12.25
N GLY A 144 1.27 24.98 -12.45
CA GLY A 144 0.00 25.70 -12.50
C GLY A 144 -0.35 26.33 -11.14
N SER A 145 -1.10 27.43 -11.17
CA SER A 145 -1.47 28.16 -9.95
C SER A 145 -2.63 27.53 -9.17
N ALA A 146 -3.30 26.54 -9.75
CA ALA A 146 -4.43 25.83 -9.15
C ALA A 146 -4.48 24.40 -9.65
N TYR A 147 -5.13 23.53 -8.87
CA TYR A 147 -5.42 22.15 -9.25
C TYR A 147 -6.20 22.08 -10.56
N PRO A 148 -5.76 21.29 -11.55
CA PRO A 148 -6.46 21.15 -12.81
C PRO A 148 -7.71 20.27 -12.67
N GLY A 149 -8.74 20.77 -11.98
CA GLY A 149 -9.94 20.03 -11.58
C GLY A 149 -10.91 19.69 -12.72
N THR A 150 -10.50 19.80 -14.00
CA THR A 150 -11.31 19.41 -15.17
C THR A 150 -10.46 18.67 -16.18
N GLN A 151 -11.08 17.79 -16.98
CA GLN A 151 -10.39 17.05 -18.04
C GLN A 151 -9.59 18.00 -18.97
N ALA A 152 -10.18 19.08 -19.42
CA ALA A 152 -9.50 20.04 -20.32
C ALA A 152 -8.30 20.73 -19.65
N ALA A 153 -8.35 20.96 -18.34
CA ALA A 153 -7.24 21.52 -17.59
C ALA A 153 -6.11 20.50 -17.41
N PHE A 154 -6.45 19.23 -17.15
CA PHE A 154 -5.46 18.14 -17.13
C PHE A 154 -4.81 17.90 -18.49
N GLU A 155 -5.56 17.92 -19.58
CA GLU A 155 -5.01 17.84 -20.94
C GLU A 155 -4.04 18.99 -21.24
N THR A 156 -4.36 20.20 -20.78
CA THR A 156 -3.45 21.34 -20.89
C THR A 156 -2.18 21.13 -20.09
N ALA A 157 -2.30 20.73 -18.82
CA ALA A 157 -1.16 20.44 -17.95
C ALA A 157 -0.29 19.30 -18.52
N PHE A 158 -0.91 18.23 -19.00
CA PHE A 158 -0.22 17.13 -19.69
C PHE A 158 0.59 17.63 -20.90
N GLY A 159 -0.03 18.48 -21.73
CA GLY A 159 0.63 19.10 -22.89
C GLY A 159 1.86 19.94 -22.52
N GLU A 160 1.82 20.61 -21.37
CA GLU A 160 2.93 21.43 -20.87
C GLU A 160 4.05 20.58 -20.23
N VAL A 161 3.70 19.49 -19.52
CA VAL A 161 4.63 18.72 -18.70
C VAL A 161 5.15 17.47 -19.41
N CYS A 162 4.26 16.70 -20.05
CA CYS A 162 4.61 15.38 -20.58
C CYS A 162 5.01 15.40 -22.06
N VAL A 163 4.41 16.28 -22.89
CA VAL A 163 4.71 16.30 -24.33
C VAL A 163 6.16 16.72 -24.64
N PRO A 164 6.74 17.77 -24.01
CA PRO A 164 8.09 18.21 -24.32
C PRO A 164 9.18 17.14 -24.09
N PRO A 165 9.20 16.35 -22.97
CA PRO A 165 10.22 15.34 -22.76
C PRO A 165 10.04 14.08 -23.63
N PHE A 166 8.87 13.84 -24.24
CA PHE A 166 8.58 12.62 -24.99
C PHE A 166 9.56 12.41 -26.16
N GLU A 167 9.78 13.42 -26.99
CA GLU A 167 10.71 13.32 -28.12
C GLU A 167 12.13 12.97 -27.68
N SER A 168 12.60 13.58 -26.61
CA SER A 168 13.96 13.30 -26.12
C SER A 168 14.08 11.89 -25.56
N TYR A 169 12.97 11.30 -25.11
CA TYR A 169 12.94 9.93 -24.61
C TYR A 169 12.79 8.88 -25.72
N VAL A 170 11.75 9.03 -26.58
CA VAL A 170 11.40 8.05 -27.61
C VAL A 170 12.23 8.22 -28.88
N GLY A 171 12.61 9.47 -29.22
CA GLY A 171 13.41 9.77 -30.41
C GLY A 171 12.60 10.34 -31.58
N VAL A 172 11.27 10.45 -31.44
CA VAL A 172 10.37 11.10 -32.40
C VAL A 172 9.38 11.99 -31.67
N PRO A 173 8.88 13.08 -32.27
CA PRO A 173 7.83 13.91 -31.70
C PRO A 173 6.59 13.07 -31.36
N TYR A 174 5.87 13.42 -30.26
CA TYR A 174 4.68 12.70 -29.83
C TYR A 174 3.61 12.60 -30.94
N ALA A 175 3.43 13.66 -31.73
CA ALA A 175 2.47 13.67 -32.84
C ALA A 175 2.80 12.70 -33.99
N ASP A 176 4.07 12.27 -34.11
CA ASP A 176 4.56 11.37 -35.14
C ASP A 176 4.78 9.94 -34.61
N SER A 177 4.58 9.73 -33.32
CA SER A 177 4.77 8.44 -32.64
C SER A 177 3.56 7.52 -32.83
N THR A 178 3.82 6.22 -32.81
CA THR A 178 2.79 5.18 -32.70
C THR A 178 2.46 4.85 -31.24
N LEU A 179 3.28 5.33 -30.30
CA LEU A 179 3.04 5.18 -28.87
C LEU A 179 2.09 6.27 -28.37
N TRP A 180 1.25 5.88 -27.45
CA TRP A 180 0.41 6.79 -26.72
C TRP A 180 1.08 7.17 -25.40
N ALA A 181 0.69 8.33 -24.87
CA ALA A 181 1.19 8.80 -23.60
C ALA A 181 0.03 9.26 -22.71
N SER A 182 0.17 8.97 -21.44
CA SER A 182 -0.75 9.38 -20.37
C SER A 182 0.06 9.83 -19.16
N ALA A 183 -0.61 10.28 -18.10
CA ALA A 183 0.06 10.63 -16.85
C ALA A 183 -0.73 10.15 -15.64
N ILE A 184 0.00 9.68 -14.63
CA ILE A 184 -0.52 9.63 -13.27
C ILE A 184 -0.35 11.02 -12.69
N THR A 185 -1.44 11.57 -12.13
CA THR A 185 -1.51 12.94 -11.65
C THR A 185 -1.89 12.97 -10.17
N PRO A 186 -1.51 14.01 -9.42
CA PRO A 186 -1.88 14.12 -8.02
C PRO A 186 -3.41 14.22 -7.87
N THR A 187 -3.91 13.74 -6.74
CA THR A 187 -5.28 14.02 -6.30
C THR A 187 -5.42 15.48 -5.86
N GLU A 188 -6.65 15.99 -5.72
CA GLU A 188 -6.87 17.34 -5.19
C GLU A 188 -6.30 17.52 -3.79
N ASP A 189 -6.40 16.49 -2.94
CA ASP A 189 -5.82 16.51 -1.59
C ASP A 189 -4.29 16.47 -1.63
N GLY A 190 -3.69 15.69 -2.52
CA GLY A 190 -2.25 15.67 -2.80
C GLY A 190 -1.77 17.05 -3.25
N TRP A 191 -2.44 17.65 -4.22
CA TRP A 191 -2.15 19.00 -4.71
C TRP A 191 -2.17 20.03 -3.58
N ASN A 192 -3.21 20.04 -2.77
CA ASN A 192 -3.37 20.95 -1.64
C ASN A 192 -2.30 20.70 -0.54
N SER A 193 -1.69 19.51 -0.54
CA SER A 193 -0.59 19.14 0.36
C SER A 193 0.80 19.42 -0.24
N GLY A 194 0.86 19.92 -1.48
CA GLY A 194 2.09 20.32 -2.17
C GLY A 194 2.64 19.27 -3.14
N ASP A 195 1.90 18.21 -3.45
CA ASP A 195 2.23 17.27 -4.52
C ASP A 195 1.73 17.82 -5.85
N HIS A 196 2.64 18.20 -6.72
CA HIS A 196 2.35 18.72 -8.06
C HIS A 196 2.96 17.83 -9.15
N GLU A 197 3.44 16.65 -8.79
CA GLU A 197 4.17 15.76 -9.68
C GLU A 197 3.27 15.05 -10.67
N PHE A 198 3.66 15.08 -11.93
CA PHE A 198 3.09 14.32 -13.02
C PHE A 198 4.05 13.20 -13.40
N ILE A 199 3.61 11.96 -13.34
CA ILE A 199 4.37 10.80 -13.77
C ILE A 199 3.91 10.40 -15.17
N CYS A 200 4.64 10.88 -16.18
CA CYS A 200 4.32 10.66 -17.57
C CYS A 200 4.76 9.26 -18.01
N HIS A 201 3.83 8.45 -18.49
CA HIS A 201 4.10 7.11 -18.98
C HIS A 201 3.59 6.91 -20.41
N LEU A 202 4.24 6.03 -21.13
CA LEU A 202 3.86 5.65 -22.49
C LEU A 202 3.33 4.20 -22.53
N HIS A 203 2.53 3.90 -23.56
CA HIS A 203 1.93 2.60 -23.81
C HIS A 203 1.51 2.44 -25.27
N GLU A 204 1.15 1.23 -25.71
CA GLU A 204 0.48 1.02 -26.99
C GLU A 204 -0.96 1.58 -26.95
N GLU A 205 -1.52 1.95 -28.10
CA GLU A 205 -2.89 2.47 -28.21
C GLU A 205 -3.93 1.53 -27.58
N ASP A 206 -3.76 0.22 -27.76
CA ASP A 206 -4.66 -0.81 -27.27
C ASP A 206 -4.23 -1.38 -25.90
N THR A 207 -3.27 -0.72 -25.24
CA THR A 207 -2.66 -1.19 -23.98
C THR A 207 -2.10 -2.62 -24.02
N SER A 208 -1.73 -3.10 -25.22
CA SER A 208 -1.04 -4.37 -25.36
C SER A 208 0.36 -4.30 -24.74
N MET A 209 0.82 -5.46 -24.26
CA MET A 209 2.13 -5.54 -23.62
C MET A 209 3.26 -5.35 -24.65
N ILE A 210 4.23 -4.56 -24.26
CA ILE A 210 5.50 -4.38 -24.95
C ILE A 210 6.62 -5.10 -24.17
N THR A 211 7.76 -5.30 -24.83
CA THR A 211 8.96 -5.89 -24.22
C THR A 211 10.17 -5.06 -24.64
N GLY A 212 11.02 -4.76 -23.70
CA GLY A 212 12.15 -3.86 -23.90
C GLY A 212 11.77 -2.39 -23.74
N SER A 213 12.71 -1.59 -23.24
CA SER A 213 12.49 -0.14 -23.08
C SER A 213 12.25 0.54 -24.43
N GLN A 214 11.33 1.49 -24.42
CA GLN A 214 11.01 2.34 -25.58
C GLN A 214 11.90 3.57 -25.70
N ARG A 215 12.88 3.69 -24.80
CA ARG A 215 13.89 4.77 -24.90
C ARG A 215 14.67 4.67 -26.19
N GLY A 216 14.56 5.71 -27.04
CA GLY A 216 15.22 5.74 -28.35
C GLY A 216 14.63 4.76 -29.37
N ALA A 217 13.40 4.28 -29.18
CA ALA A 217 12.74 3.33 -30.09
C ALA A 217 12.43 3.94 -31.46
N ASN A 218 12.36 5.24 -31.59
CA ASN A 218 12.08 6.00 -32.83
C ASN A 218 10.78 5.59 -33.54
N ARG A 219 9.73 5.36 -32.79
CA ARG A 219 8.43 4.87 -33.30
C ARG A 219 7.25 5.65 -32.75
#